data_8419400c05adad64ca9fac793a215b81
#
_entry.id   8419400c05adad64ca9fac793a215b81
#
_cell.length_a   1.000
_cell.length_b   1.000
_cell.length_c   1.000
_cell.angle_alpha   90.00
_cell.angle_beta   90.00
_cell.angle_gamma   90.00
#
_symmetry.space_group_name_H-M   'P 1'
#
loop_
_entity.id
_entity.type
_entity.pdbx_description
1 polymer ?
#
loop_
_entity_poly.entity_id
_entity_poly.type
_entity_poly.pdbx_seq_one_letter_code
_entity_poly.pdbx_strand_id
1 'polypeptide(L)'
;MPLTKNQILRLSIESLSSDGNGVAHWEGQAIFVPNTAPGDEAEVRIVKPMKGYAFGRLEKLLAPGPGRIEPDCPTAGPCGGCGLRHMAYAAECQAKTQFVRDAFARLGRLDVPVLPVIGAPSHERYRNKVQLPVGRDADGHLVTGFYAGRSHRIVACADCKLQPVWMNELAARACALLEQAGASVYEEEPHTGLVRHLYMRQGWHSGQRLLCFVINGRSLPREQEICRTLQGEFDLTTVLVNENTARTNVVLGPRTRTVLGPGYLEDTLAGVSLRMGVHEFYQVNTPAAEVLYARARAYAALQPEDFLLDLYCGMGTIGLSMLPDCRRLLGVEIVPQAVEGAQATAARLGLPKGRAEFRCQDAGAAAARLAAEGARPDVIVVDPPRKGCDTATLEAIRQMSPRTVVMVSCNAATAARDTRWLTENGYRAVEVQPVDLFPRTRHVECIVALQKEQP
;
A
#
# COMPACT_ATOMS: atom_id res chain seq x y z
N MET A 1 -23.32 -33.28 4.51
CA MET A 1 -22.87 -33.83 3.19
C MET A 1 -21.69 -33.06 2.65
N PRO A 2 -20.74 -33.65 1.95
CA PRO A 2 -19.64 -32.89 1.37
C PRO A 2 -20.19 -31.88 0.34
N LEU A 3 -19.64 -30.66 0.38
CA LEU A 3 -19.97 -29.62 -0.59
C LEU A 3 -19.55 -30.02 -2.01
N THR A 4 -20.41 -29.79 -2.99
CA THR A 4 -20.14 -30.13 -4.40
C THR A 4 -20.06 -28.87 -5.26
N LYS A 5 -19.24 -28.93 -6.33
CA LYS A 5 -19.14 -27.83 -7.27
C LYS A 5 -20.48 -27.57 -7.96
N ASN A 6 -20.80 -26.29 -8.15
CA ASN A 6 -22.07 -25.77 -8.69
C ASN A 6 -23.31 -25.94 -7.78
N GLN A 7 -23.18 -26.48 -6.60
CA GLN A 7 -24.26 -26.48 -5.62
C GLN A 7 -24.63 -25.05 -5.25
N ILE A 8 -25.93 -24.75 -5.19
CA ILE A 8 -26.46 -23.45 -4.74
C ILE A 8 -26.97 -23.63 -3.33
N LEU A 9 -26.53 -22.74 -2.43
CA LEU A 9 -26.92 -22.70 -1.04
C LEU A 9 -27.46 -21.34 -0.67
N ARG A 10 -28.45 -21.30 0.22
CA ARG A 10 -28.87 -20.08 0.90
C ARG A 10 -28.06 -19.97 2.19
N LEU A 11 -27.30 -18.89 2.33
CA LEU A 11 -26.35 -18.65 3.42
C LEU A 11 -26.56 -17.29 4.04
N SER A 12 -26.37 -17.21 5.35
CA SER A 12 -26.20 -15.98 6.10
C SER A 12 -24.72 -15.70 6.27
N ILE A 13 -24.28 -14.49 5.95
CA ILE A 13 -22.87 -14.08 6.07
C ILE A 13 -22.62 -13.61 7.50
N GLU A 14 -21.80 -14.34 8.23
CA GLU A 14 -21.56 -14.13 9.66
C GLU A 14 -20.46 -13.10 9.93
N SER A 15 -19.41 -13.09 9.12
CA SER A 15 -18.21 -12.26 9.33
C SER A 15 -17.46 -12.02 8.02
N LEU A 16 -16.31 -11.32 8.11
CA LEU A 16 -15.36 -11.17 7.01
C LEU A 16 -14.03 -11.82 7.37
N SER A 17 -13.42 -12.48 6.39
CA SER A 17 -12.02 -12.88 6.46
C SER A 17 -11.09 -11.68 6.23
N SER A 18 -9.83 -11.76 6.64
CA SER A 18 -8.80 -10.76 6.36
C SER A 18 -8.54 -10.53 4.88
N ASP A 19 -9.01 -11.46 4.01
CA ASP A 19 -9.00 -11.30 2.56
C ASP A 19 -10.20 -10.51 2.01
N GLY A 20 -11.09 -10.03 2.89
CA GLY A 20 -12.29 -9.27 2.52
C GLY A 20 -13.41 -10.13 1.93
N ASN A 21 -13.36 -11.44 2.09
CA ASN A 21 -14.47 -12.32 1.70
C ASN A 21 -15.43 -12.49 2.88
N GLY A 22 -16.73 -12.45 2.62
CA GLY A 22 -17.71 -12.89 3.60
C GLY A 22 -17.50 -14.34 3.99
N VAL A 23 -17.74 -14.66 5.25
CA VAL A 23 -17.63 -16.01 5.81
C VAL A 23 -19.01 -16.46 6.24
N ALA A 24 -19.46 -17.59 5.72
CA ALA A 24 -20.63 -18.31 6.16
C ALA A 24 -20.25 -19.74 6.51
N HIS A 25 -21.10 -20.45 7.23
CA HIS A 25 -20.92 -21.86 7.53
C HIS A 25 -22.05 -22.71 6.98
N TRP A 26 -21.71 -23.89 6.49
CA TRP A 26 -22.65 -24.93 6.08
C TRP A 26 -22.21 -26.28 6.64
N GLU A 27 -23.02 -26.90 7.48
CA GLU A 27 -22.69 -28.18 8.14
C GLU A 27 -21.27 -28.20 8.76
N GLY A 28 -20.87 -27.08 9.39
CA GLY A 28 -19.55 -26.92 10.04
C GLY A 28 -18.39 -26.58 9.11
N GLN A 29 -18.62 -26.48 7.80
CA GLN A 29 -17.60 -26.06 6.83
C GLN A 29 -17.71 -24.56 6.53
N ALA A 30 -16.58 -23.83 6.58
CA ALA A 30 -16.55 -22.42 6.23
C ALA A 30 -16.64 -22.22 4.70
N ILE A 31 -17.45 -21.24 4.28
CA ILE A 31 -17.59 -20.85 2.89
C ILE A 31 -17.19 -19.39 2.74
N PHE A 32 -16.18 -19.11 1.89
CA PHE A 32 -15.69 -17.77 1.62
C PHE A 32 -16.37 -17.21 0.37
N VAL A 33 -17.07 -16.09 0.50
CA VAL A 33 -17.88 -15.50 -0.56
C VAL A 33 -17.45 -14.05 -0.80
N PRO A 34 -16.76 -13.73 -1.93
CA PRO A 34 -16.43 -12.35 -2.27
C PRO A 34 -17.67 -11.47 -2.46
N ASN A 35 -17.52 -10.16 -2.26
CA ASN A 35 -18.56 -9.14 -2.47
C ASN A 35 -19.80 -9.33 -1.58
N THR A 36 -19.63 -9.92 -0.39
CA THR A 36 -20.67 -10.01 0.63
C THR A 36 -20.24 -9.32 1.91
N ALA A 37 -21.22 -8.87 2.70
CA ALA A 37 -21.03 -8.18 3.96
C ALA A 37 -21.67 -8.96 5.11
N PRO A 38 -21.21 -8.82 6.37
CA PRO A 38 -21.85 -9.44 7.51
C PRO A 38 -23.32 -9.07 7.63
N GLY A 39 -24.17 -10.08 7.88
CA GLY A 39 -25.61 -9.95 7.91
C GLY A 39 -26.31 -10.08 6.56
N ASP A 40 -25.59 -10.20 5.46
CA ASP A 40 -26.21 -10.51 4.16
C ASP A 40 -26.84 -11.90 4.17
N GLU A 41 -28.07 -12.00 3.65
CA GLU A 41 -28.68 -13.27 3.24
C GLU A 41 -28.49 -13.44 1.73
N ALA A 42 -27.90 -14.54 1.30
CA ALA A 42 -27.47 -14.72 -0.08
C ALA A 42 -27.66 -16.13 -0.63
N GLU A 43 -28.00 -16.22 -1.90
CA GLU A 43 -27.78 -17.46 -2.68
C GLU A 43 -26.34 -17.48 -3.19
N VAL A 44 -25.64 -18.53 -2.83
CA VAL A 44 -24.22 -18.71 -3.11
C VAL A 44 -23.99 -19.99 -3.90
N ARG A 45 -23.32 -19.90 -5.03
CA ARG A 45 -22.88 -21.04 -5.81
C ARG A 45 -21.49 -21.49 -5.36
N ILE A 46 -21.32 -22.72 -4.99
CA ILE A 46 -20.03 -23.29 -4.67
C ILE A 46 -19.19 -23.42 -5.95
N VAL A 47 -18.08 -22.68 -6.01
CA VAL A 47 -17.18 -22.69 -7.17
C VAL A 47 -15.97 -23.61 -6.98
N LYS A 48 -15.50 -23.75 -5.73
CA LYS A 48 -14.34 -24.58 -5.41
C LYS A 48 -14.49 -25.20 -4.00
N PRO A 49 -14.98 -26.45 -3.91
CA PRO A 49 -14.96 -27.19 -2.64
C PRO A 49 -13.54 -27.64 -2.31
N MET A 50 -13.17 -27.58 -1.02
CA MET A 50 -11.89 -28.03 -0.45
C MET A 50 -12.20 -28.97 0.73
N LYS A 51 -11.19 -29.65 1.28
CA LYS A 51 -11.37 -30.65 2.34
C LYS A 51 -12.01 -30.09 3.63
N GLY A 52 -11.81 -28.84 3.99
CA GLY A 52 -12.31 -28.23 5.25
C GLY A 52 -13.05 -26.91 5.05
N TYR A 53 -13.13 -26.40 3.84
CA TYR A 53 -13.78 -25.14 3.50
C TYR A 53 -14.14 -25.09 2.02
N ALA A 54 -14.86 -24.06 1.59
CA ALA A 54 -15.16 -23.84 0.17
C ALA A 54 -15.06 -22.36 -0.21
N PHE A 55 -14.91 -22.11 -1.52
CA PHE A 55 -15.14 -20.78 -2.10
C PHE A 55 -16.47 -20.77 -2.81
N GLY A 56 -17.27 -19.75 -2.52
CA GLY A 56 -18.54 -19.47 -3.14
C GLY A 56 -18.48 -18.23 -4.04
N ARG A 57 -19.46 -18.11 -4.93
CA ARG A 57 -19.75 -16.91 -5.71
C ARG A 57 -21.15 -16.46 -5.35
N LEU A 58 -21.31 -15.19 -5.04
CA LEU A 58 -22.60 -14.56 -4.85
C LEU A 58 -23.41 -14.65 -6.17
N GLU A 59 -24.53 -15.37 -6.16
CA GLU A 59 -25.47 -15.45 -7.28
C GLU A 59 -26.59 -14.41 -7.13
N LYS A 60 -27.13 -14.29 -5.91
CA LYS A 60 -28.21 -13.35 -5.62
C LYS A 60 -28.15 -12.91 -4.15
N LEU A 61 -28.23 -11.62 -3.93
CA LEU A 61 -28.49 -11.06 -2.62
C LEU A 61 -29.99 -11.17 -2.32
N LEU A 62 -30.35 -11.84 -1.24
CA LEU A 62 -31.74 -12.02 -0.82
C LEU A 62 -32.19 -10.91 0.13
N ALA A 63 -31.32 -10.56 1.10
CA ALA A 63 -31.51 -9.42 1.98
C ALA A 63 -30.13 -8.80 2.31
N PRO A 64 -30.01 -7.46 2.29
CA PRO A 64 -28.75 -6.80 2.65
C PRO A 64 -28.54 -6.80 4.16
N GLY A 65 -27.30 -7.01 4.61
CA GLY A 65 -26.89 -6.79 5.97
C GLY A 65 -26.85 -5.30 6.34
N PRO A 66 -26.82 -4.97 7.65
CA PRO A 66 -26.93 -3.58 8.12
C PRO A 66 -25.77 -2.68 7.70
N GLY A 67 -24.60 -3.27 7.39
CA GLY A 67 -23.42 -2.54 6.91
C GLY A 67 -23.28 -2.48 5.40
N ARG A 68 -24.21 -3.03 4.64
CA ARG A 68 -24.17 -3.05 3.18
C ARG A 68 -24.68 -1.74 2.58
N ILE A 69 -24.02 -1.32 1.50
CA ILE A 69 -24.47 -0.21 0.63
C ILE A 69 -24.42 -0.64 -0.83
N GLU A 70 -25.14 0.07 -1.70
CA GLU A 70 -24.97 -0.08 -3.14
C GLU A 70 -23.64 0.57 -3.56
N PRO A 71 -22.76 -0.15 -4.29
CA PRO A 71 -21.52 0.43 -4.77
C PRO A 71 -21.76 1.57 -5.76
N ASP A 72 -21.18 2.73 -5.50
CA ASP A 72 -21.24 3.93 -6.37
C ASP A 72 -20.24 3.89 -7.54
N CYS A 73 -19.52 2.79 -7.73
CA CYS A 73 -18.59 2.56 -8.82
C CYS A 73 -19.16 1.52 -9.80
N PRO A 74 -19.40 1.87 -11.07
CA PRO A 74 -19.99 0.96 -12.04
C PRO A 74 -19.13 -0.26 -12.38
N THR A 75 -17.84 -0.19 -12.08
CA THR A 75 -16.90 -1.30 -12.26
C THR A 75 -16.65 -2.10 -10.96
N ALA A 76 -17.38 -1.80 -9.88
CA ALA A 76 -17.32 -2.60 -8.66
C ALA A 76 -17.69 -4.06 -8.95
N GLY A 77 -16.92 -4.98 -8.37
CA GLY A 77 -17.05 -6.42 -8.64
C GLY A 77 -16.13 -6.92 -9.76
N PRO A 78 -16.29 -6.50 -11.04
CA PRO A 78 -15.34 -6.87 -12.10
C PRO A 78 -13.92 -6.34 -11.87
N CYS A 79 -13.77 -5.12 -11.37
CA CYS A 79 -12.48 -4.51 -11.06
C CYS A 79 -11.88 -5.14 -9.79
N GLY A 80 -10.61 -5.55 -9.85
CA GLY A 80 -9.90 -6.12 -8.71
C GLY A 80 -9.39 -5.12 -7.66
N GLY A 81 -9.69 -3.81 -7.81
CA GLY A 81 -9.10 -2.75 -6.98
C GLY A 81 -9.74 -2.57 -5.60
N CYS A 82 -11.07 -2.64 -5.53
CA CYS A 82 -11.85 -2.38 -4.31
C CYS A 82 -12.56 -3.63 -3.82
N GLY A 83 -12.11 -4.19 -2.71
CA GLY A 83 -12.73 -5.40 -2.12
C GLY A 83 -13.89 -5.13 -1.16
N LEU A 84 -14.02 -3.90 -0.64
CA LEU A 84 -15.00 -3.54 0.40
C LEU A 84 -15.92 -2.37 0.00
N ARG A 85 -16.01 -2.02 -1.29
CA ARG A 85 -16.81 -0.86 -1.74
C ARG A 85 -18.34 -1.06 -1.59
N HIS A 86 -18.77 -2.28 -1.38
CA HIS A 86 -20.16 -2.63 -1.10
C HIS A 86 -20.53 -2.45 0.40
N MET A 87 -19.63 -1.89 1.21
CA MET A 87 -19.85 -1.66 2.63
C MET A 87 -19.85 -0.17 2.97
N ALA A 88 -20.67 0.24 3.92
CA ALA A 88 -20.59 1.55 4.55
C ALA A 88 -19.21 1.71 5.21
N TYR A 89 -18.60 2.90 5.14
CA TYR A 89 -17.23 3.09 5.61
C TYR A 89 -17.06 2.77 7.11
N ALA A 90 -18.08 3.09 7.92
CA ALA A 90 -18.07 2.72 9.34
C ALA A 90 -18.02 1.19 9.56
N ALA A 91 -18.77 0.41 8.76
CA ALA A 91 -18.75 -1.05 8.81
C ALA A 91 -17.41 -1.62 8.30
N GLU A 92 -16.82 -1.00 7.26
CA GLU A 92 -15.47 -1.31 6.80
C GLU A 92 -14.42 -1.10 7.90
N CYS A 93 -14.48 0.01 8.63
CA CYS A 93 -13.59 0.30 9.75
C CYS A 93 -13.74 -0.72 10.90
N GLN A 94 -14.96 -1.14 11.21
CA GLN A 94 -15.22 -2.19 12.20
C GLN A 94 -14.60 -3.53 11.75
N ALA A 95 -14.78 -3.90 10.49
CA ALA A 95 -14.18 -5.12 9.93
C ALA A 95 -12.65 -5.10 9.99
N LYS A 96 -12.01 -3.98 9.61
CA LYS A 96 -10.56 -3.81 9.69
C LYS A 96 -10.04 -3.87 11.12
N THR A 97 -10.77 -3.32 12.08
CA THR A 97 -10.46 -3.48 13.52
C THR A 97 -10.48 -4.96 13.89
N GLN A 98 -11.52 -5.70 13.45
CA GLN A 98 -11.65 -7.12 13.75
C GLN A 98 -10.55 -7.96 13.10
N PHE A 99 -10.11 -7.64 11.87
CA PHE A 99 -8.99 -8.34 11.22
C PHE A 99 -7.72 -8.26 12.07
N VAL A 100 -7.41 -7.09 12.63
CA VAL A 100 -6.24 -6.93 13.49
C VAL A 100 -6.44 -7.66 14.82
N ARG A 101 -7.59 -7.56 15.46
CA ARG A 101 -7.92 -8.30 16.69
C ARG A 101 -7.75 -9.80 16.52
N ASP A 102 -8.31 -10.36 15.46
CA ASP A 102 -8.21 -11.79 15.16
C ASP A 102 -6.76 -12.23 14.91
N ALA A 103 -5.97 -11.41 14.22
CA ALA A 103 -4.56 -11.71 13.98
C ALA A 103 -3.77 -11.76 15.31
N PHE A 104 -3.94 -10.78 16.18
CA PHE A 104 -3.22 -10.73 17.45
C PHE A 104 -3.70 -11.81 18.43
N ALA A 105 -5.02 -11.99 18.59
CA ALA A 105 -5.57 -12.99 19.51
C ALA A 105 -5.32 -14.43 19.04
N ARG A 106 -5.60 -14.74 17.75
CA ARG A 106 -5.60 -16.14 17.27
C ARG A 106 -4.22 -16.58 16.76
N LEU A 107 -3.54 -15.74 15.96
CA LEU A 107 -2.24 -16.09 15.38
C LEU A 107 -1.10 -15.70 16.31
N GLY A 108 -1.13 -14.49 16.88
CA GLY A 108 -0.17 -14.02 17.87
C GLY A 108 -0.33 -14.72 19.22
N ARG A 109 -1.54 -15.15 19.58
CA ARG A 109 -1.89 -15.64 20.92
C ARG A 109 -1.55 -14.61 22.00
N LEU A 110 -1.79 -13.34 21.70
CA LEU A 110 -1.48 -12.19 22.52
C LEU A 110 -2.77 -11.60 23.10
N ASP A 111 -2.78 -11.37 24.37
CA ASP A 111 -3.80 -10.58 25.07
C ASP A 111 -3.29 -9.12 25.15
N VAL A 112 -3.43 -8.40 24.05
CA VAL A 112 -3.03 -6.99 23.91
C VAL A 112 -4.22 -6.16 23.47
N PRO A 113 -4.42 -4.94 24.03
CA PRO A 113 -5.48 -4.04 23.58
C PRO A 113 -5.31 -3.68 22.11
N VAL A 114 -6.31 -4.02 21.28
CA VAL A 114 -6.41 -3.56 19.88
C VAL A 114 -7.46 -2.46 19.83
N LEU A 115 -7.00 -1.24 19.59
CA LEU A 115 -7.86 -0.07 19.52
C LEU A 115 -8.75 -0.10 18.27
N PRO A 116 -9.86 0.66 18.24
CA PRO A 116 -10.60 0.86 17.00
C PRO A 116 -9.70 1.45 15.90
N VAL A 117 -9.91 1.06 14.66
CA VAL A 117 -9.15 1.61 13.54
C VAL A 117 -9.35 3.13 13.46
N ILE A 118 -8.27 3.86 13.26
CA ILE A 118 -8.36 5.27 12.87
C ILE A 118 -8.69 5.29 11.38
N GLY A 119 -9.89 5.79 11.06
CA GLY A 119 -10.33 5.94 9.66
C GLY A 119 -9.50 6.99 8.92
N ALA A 120 -9.41 6.82 7.60
CA ALA A 120 -8.74 7.82 6.76
C ALA A 120 -9.52 9.15 6.76
N PRO A 121 -8.83 10.30 6.70
CA PRO A 121 -9.47 11.62 6.57
C PRO A 121 -10.39 11.73 5.35
N SER A 122 -10.05 11.03 4.26
CA SER A 122 -10.92 10.83 3.12
C SER A 122 -10.87 9.36 2.68
N HIS A 123 -12.03 8.78 2.38
CA HIS A 123 -12.14 7.42 1.86
C HIS A 123 -12.35 7.38 0.33
N GLU A 124 -12.28 8.54 -0.32
CA GLU A 124 -12.34 8.72 -1.78
C GLU A 124 -11.30 9.72 -2.25
N ARG A 125 -10.90 9.60 -3.54
CA ARG A 125 -9.95 10.52 -4.20
C ARG A 125 -8.61 10.68 -3.47
N TYR A 126 -8.26 9.74 -2.61
CA TYR A 126 -7.09 9.83 -1.74
C TYR A 126 -5.78 9.37 -2.40
N ARG A 127 -5.85 8.58 -3.48
CA ARG A 127 -4.64 8.04 -4.11
C ARG A 127 -3.87 9.13 -4.85
N ASN A 128 -2.67 9.40 -4.37
CA ASN A 128 -1.74 10.31 -5.01
C ASN A 128 -0.89 9.66 -6.13
N LYS A 129 -1.02 8.35 -6.35
CA LYS A 129 -0.31 7.59 -7.37
C LYS A 129 -1.18 6.51 -7.99
N VAL A 130 -1.14 6.41 -9.32
CA VAL A 130 -1.78 5.33 -10.07
C VAL A 130 -0.88 4.82 -11.20
N GLN A 131 -1.09 3.56 -11.57
CA GLN A 131 -0.43 2.89 -12.69
C GLN A 131 -1.54 2.18 -13.47
N LEU A 132 -1.94 2.77 -14.57
CA LEU A 132 -3.09 2.30 -15.36
C LEU A 132 -2.56 1.55 -16.59
N PRO A 133 -2.84 0.26 -16.75
CA PRO A 133 -2.59 -0.42 -18.00
C PRO A 133 -3.42 0.22 -19.12
N VAL A 134 -2.82 0.32 -20.31
CA VAL A 134 -3.49 0.76 -21.53
C VAL A 134 -3.92 -0.47 -22.29
N GLY A 135 -5.16 -0.48 -22.75
CA GLY A 135 -5.76 -1.55 -23.53
C GLY A 135 -6.67 -1.02 -24.61
N ARG A 136 -7.46 -1.91 -25.21
CA ARG A 136 -8.52 -1.57 -26.15
C ARG A 136 -9.87 -2.01 -25.61
N ASP A 137 -10.91 -1.22 -25.86
CA ASP A 137 -12.28 -1.64 -25.63
C ASP A 137 -12.80 -2.53 -26.78
N ALA A 138 -14.09 -2.87 -26.73
CA ALA A 138 -14.73 -3.71 -27.77
C ALA A 138 -14.80 -3.05 -29.15
N ASP A 139 -14.78 -1.71 -29.18
CA ASP A 139 -14.83 -0.91 -30.40
C ASP A 139 -13.43 -0.60 -30.97
N GLY A 140 -12.38 -1.06 -30.24
CA GLY A 140 -10.98 -0.89 -30.63
C GLY A 140 -10.35 0.41 -30.18
N HIS A 141 -11.05 1.27 -29.44
CA HIS A 141 -10.51 2.51 -28.86
C HIS A 141 -9.57 2.26 -27.71
N LEU A 142 -8.59 3.14 -27.56
CA LEU A 142 -7.64 3.10 -26.44
C LEU A 142 -8.34 3.47 -25.14
N VAL A 143 -8.21 2.59 -24.15
CA VAL A 143 -8.77 2.79 -22.80
C VAL A 143 -7.75 2.47 -21.72
N THR A 144 -7.97 3.05 -20.54
CA THR A 144 -7.27 2.65 -19.33
C THR A 144 -8.23 2.03 -18.34
N GLY A 145 -7.69 1.26 -17.40
CA GLY A 145 -8.49 0.66 -16.34
C GLY A 145 -7.65 -0.06 -15.32
N PHE A 146 -8.22 -1.09 -14.73
CA PHE A 146 -7.55 -1.96 -13.78
C PHE A 146 -7.73 -3.42 -14.19
N TYR A 147 -6.83 -4.29 -13.77
CA TYR A 147 -6.98 -5.71 -14.03
C TYR A 147 -8.16 -6.29 -13.24
N ALA A 148 -8.93 -7.15 -13.89
CA ALA A 148 -9.90 -7.99 -13.20
C ALA A 148 -9.19 -8.91 -12.22
N GLY A 149 -9.84 -9.23 -11.12
CA GLY A 149 -9.25 -10.07 -10.07
C GLY A 149 -8.67 -11.38 -10.64
N ARG A 150 -7.41 -11.68 -10.34
CA ARG A 150 -6.66 -12.88 -10.81
C ARG A 150 -6.57 -13.02 -12.33
N SER A 151 -6.52 -11.93 -13.04
CA SER A 151 -6.49 -11.88 -14.52
C SER A 151 -5.72 -10.66 -14.99
N HIS A 152 -5.20 -10.71 -16.23
CA HIS A 152 -4.62 -9.55 -16.92
C HIS A 152 -5.65 -8.86 -17.86
N ARG A 153 -6.92 -9.26 -17.79
CA ARG A 153 -7.99 -8.59 -18.52
C ARG A 153 -8.25 -7.21 -17.91
N ILE A 154 -8.11 -6.16 -18.72
CA ILE A 154 -8.38 -4.78 -18.32
C ILE A 154 -9.90 -4.58 -18.21
N VAL A 155 -10.33 -4.07 -17.07
CA VAL A 155 -11.68 -3.53 -16.86
C VAL A 155 -11.58 -2.03 -17.05
N ALA A 156 -12.09 -1.52 -18.18
CA ALA A 156 -12.07 -0.10 -18.47
C ALA A 156 -12.79 0.67 -17.34
N CYS A 157 -12.16 1.75 -16.88
CA CYS A 157 -12.68 2.56 -15.78
C CYS A 157 -12.46 4.04 -16.08
N ALA A 158 -13.54 4.72 -16.48
CA ALA A 158 -13.51 6.14 -16.82
C ALA A 158 -13.43 7.05 -15.57
N ASP A 159 -13.99 6.61 -14.44
CA ASP A 159 -14.00 7.40 -13.19
C ASP A 159 -13.72 6.50 -11.99
N CYS A 160 -12.45 6.21 -11.75
CA CYS A 160 -12.03 5.55 -10.51
C CYS A 160 -12.18 6.49 -9.32
N LYS A 161 -13.04 6.11 -8.36
CA LYS A 161 -13.32 6.93 -7.17
C LYS A 161 -12.17 7.02 -6.17
N LEU A 162 -11.11 6.22 -6.32
CA LEU A 162 -9.95 6.26 -5.42
C LEU A 162 -8.92 7.30 -5.82
N GLN A 163 -8.80 7.62 -7.13
CA GLN A 163 -7.83 8.58 -7.64
C GLN A 163 -8.46 9.96 -7.89
N PRO A 164 -7.69 11.06 -7.84
CA PRO A 164 -8.17 12.40 -8.16
C PRO A 164 -8.84 12.45 -9.55
N VAL A 165 -9.83 13.32 -9.70
CA VAL A 165 -10.61 13.45 -10.95
C VAL A 165 -9.70 13.74 -12.13
N TRP A 166 -8.75 14.65 -12.00
CA TRP A 166 -7.81 15.00 -13.07
C TRP A 166 -7.02 13.82 -13.63
N MET A 167 -6.73 12.79 -12.80
CA MET A 167 -6.04 11.57 -13.29
C MET A 167 -6.92 10.73 -14.20
N ASN A 168 -8.23 10.68 -13.96
CA ASN A 168 -9.19 10.02 -14.84
C ASN A 168 -9.29 10.77 -16.19
N GLU A 169 -9.43 12.09 -16.12
CA GLU A 169 -9.54 12.98 -17.28
C GLU A 169 -8.25 12.96 -18.13
N LEU A 170 -7.09 13.07 -17.48
CA LEU A 170 -5.78 12.96 -18.13
C LEU A 170 -5.63 11.61 -18.85
N ALA A 171 -6.00 10.51 -18.20
CA ALA A 171 -5.88 9.17 -18.77
C ALA A 171 -6.73 9.04 -20.05
N ALA A 172 -7.97 9.51 -20.02
CA ALA A 172 -8.85 9.51 -21.21
C ALA A 172 -8.27 10.39 -22.32
N ARG A 173 -7.80 11.59 -22.00
CA ARG A 173 -7.21 12.52 -22.97
C ARG A 173 -5.91 11.97 -23.58
N ALA A 174 -5.05 11.36 -22.75
CA ALA A 174 -3.83 10.72 -23.20
C ALA A 174 -4.11 9.57 -24.17
N CYS A 175 -5.11 8.72 -23.88
CA CYS A 175 -5.55 7.66 -24.79
C CYS A 175 -6.00 8.23 -26.15
N ALA A 176 -6.82 9.28 -26.16
CA ALA A 176 -7.29 9.91 -27.38
C ALA A 176 -6.14 10.47 -28.24
N LEU A 177 -5.15 11.13 -27.62
CA LEU A 177 -3.97 11.66 -28.33
C LEU A 177 -3.05 10.55 -28.84
N LEU A 178 -2.85 9.50 -28.07
CA LEU A 178 -2.07 8.32 -28.50
C LEU A 178 -2.73 7.61 -29.69
N GLU A 179 -4.05 7.46 -29.68
CA GLU A 179 -4.82 6.87 -30.78
C GLU A 179 -4.72 7.71 -32.02
N GLN A 180 -4.90 9.03 -31.94
CA GLN A 180 -4.74 9.98 -33.07
C GLN A 180 -3.33 9.96 -33.65
N ALA A 181 -2.33 9.68 -32.81
CA ALA A 181 -0.94 9.54 -33.26
C ALA A 181 -0.59 8.15 -33.79
N GLY A 182 -1.54 7.21 -33.83
CA GLY A 182 -1.33 5.84 -34.31
C GLY A 182 -0.47 4.97 -33.38
N ALA A 183 -0.41 5.27 -32.08
CA ALA A 183 0.34 4.47 -31.12
C ALA A 183 -0.28 3.08 -30.94
N SER A 184 0.54 2.02 -31.01
CA SER A 184 0.09 0.66 -30.73
C SER A 184 0.06 0.39 -29.24
N VAL A 185 -0.87 -0.47 -28.79
CA VAL A 185 -0.95 -0.98 -27.43
C VAL A 185 -0.04 -2.18 -27.27
N TYR A 186 0.63 -2.28 -26.13
CA TYR A 186 1.43 -3.44 -25.78
C TYR A 186 0.55 -4.64 -25.43
N GLU A 187 0.84 -5.76 -26.05
CA GLU A 187 0.22 -7.06 -25.81
C GLU A 187 1.25 -8.00 -25.17
N GLU A 188 0.90 -8.56 -24.01
CA GLU A 188 1.86 -9.32 -23.18
C GLU A 188 2.27 -10.65 -23.83
N GLU A 189 1.32 -11.40 -24.41
CA GLU A 189 1.59 -12.75 -24.96
C GLU A 189 2.52 -12.69 -26.18
N PRO A 190 2.24 -11.88 -27.23
CA PRO A 190 3.14 -11.74 -28.37
C PRO A 190 4.35 -10.85 -28.07
N HIS A 191 4.35 -10.09 -26.95
CA HIS A 191 5.38 -9.13 -26.59
C HIS A 191 5.58 -8.05 -27.68
N THR A 192 4.51 -7.56 -28.23
CA THR A 192 4.49 -6.55 -29.30
C THR A 192 3.68 -5.32 -28.89
N GLY A 193 3.78 -4.25 -29.69
CA GLY A 193 3.12 -2.99 -29.38
C GLY A 193 3.95 -2.09 -28.47
N LEU A 194 3.53 -0.85 -28.32
CA LEU A 194 4.33 0.23 -27.75
C LEU A 194 3.89 0.63 -26.34
N VAL A 195 2.64 1.10 -26.17
CA VAL A 195 2.20 1.72 -24.92
C VAL A 195 1.71 0.66 -23.94
N ARG A 196 2.36 0.61 -22.77
CA ARG A 196 2.05 -0.37 -21.70
C ARG A 196 1.17 0.22 -20.62
N HIS A 197 1.60 1.33 -19.99
CA HIS A 197 0.91 1.93 -18.87
C HIS A 197 0.99 3.46 -18.91
N LEU A 198 0.04 4.10 -18.28
CA LEU A 198 0.13 5.48 -17.82
C LEU A 198 0.41 5.47 -16.32
N TYR A 199 1.53 6.08 -15.94
CA TYR A 199 1.87 6.29 -14.52
C TYR A 199 1.62 7.75 -14.19
N MET A 200 0.84 8.02 -13.16
CA MET A 200 0.54 9.37 -12.70
C MET A 200 0.80 9.49 -11.22
N ARG A 201 1.30 10.65 -10.80
CA ARG A 201 1.55 10.98 -9.40
C ARG A 201 1.20 12.43 -9.13
N GLN A 202 0.75 12.72 -7.92
CA GLN A 202 0.51 14.07 -7.42
C GLN A 202 1.20 14.26 -6.08
N GLY A 203 1.82 15.42 -5.86
CA GLY A 203 2.15 15.90 -4.54
C GLY A 203 0.86 16.35 -3.85
N TRP A 204 0.59 15.81 -2.67
CA TRP A 204 -0.66 16.11 -1.97
C TRP A 204 -0.72 17.56 -1.50
N HIS A 205 0.34 18.02 -0.83
CA HIS A 205 0.41 19.38 -0.30
C HIS A 205 0.86 20.40 -1.36
N SER A 206 1.76 20.01 -2.27
CA SER A 206 2.27 20.90 -3.31
C SER A 206 1.30 21.07 -4.50
N GLY A 207 0.41 20.11 -4.72
CA GLY A 207 -0.44 20.06 -5.91
C GLY A 207 0.30 19.72 -7.20
N GLN A 208 1.62 19.57 -7.19
CA GLN A 208 2.42 19.24 -8.36
C GLN A 208 1.99 17.91 -8.99
N ARG A 209 2.03 17.82 -10.34
CA ARG A 209 1.52 16.69 -11.11
C ARG A 209 2.57 16.10 -12.03
N LEU A 210 2.66 14.79 -12.08
CA LEU A 210 3.59 14.01 -12.91
C LEU A 210 2.82 13.02 -13.77
N LEU A 211 3.16 12.99 -15.06
CA LEU A 211 2.77 11.95 -15.99
C LEU A 211 4.03 11.21 -16.46
N CYS A 212 3.98 9.87 -16.50
CA CYS A 212 5.00 9.05 -17.15
C CYS A 212 4.33 8.02 -18.06
N PHE A 213 4.72 8.04 -19.33
CA PHE A 213 4.36 6.98 -20.26
C PHE A 213 5.31 5.81 -20.10
N VAL A 214 4.78 4.62 -19.82
CA VAL A 214 5.58 3.39 -19.79
C VAL A 214 5.43 2.68 -21.11
N ILE A 215 6.53 2.50 -21.84
CA ILE A 215 6.51 2.03 -23.22
C ILE A 215 7.47 0.86 -23.46
N ASN A 216 7.08 -0.02 -24.38
CA ASN A 216 7.94 -1.06 -24.93
C ASN A 216 8.70 -0.52 -26.16
N GLY A 217 9.56 0.47 -25.93
CA GLY A 217 10.29 1.18 -26.98
C GLY A 217 11.07 2.35 -26.43
N ARG A 218 11.53 3.24 -27.32
CA ARG A 218 12.35 4.41 -26.94
C ARG A 218 11.60 5.73 -26.97
N SER A 219 10.57 5.86 -27.81
CA SER A 219 9.80 7.10 -27.98
C SER A 219 8.37 6.82 -28.44
N LEU A 220 7.48 7.77 -28.18
CA LEU A 220 6.11 7.78 -28.69
C LEU A 220 6.05 8.44 -30.06
N PRO A 221 5.09 8.09 -30.94
CA PRO A 221 4.80 8.90 -32.11
C PRO A 221 4.29 10.27 -31.65
N ARG A 222 4.72 11.34 -32.32
CA ARG A 222 4.37 12.74 -31.99
C ARG A 222 4.58 13.11 -30.50
N GLU A 223 5.60 12.53 -29.87
CA GLU A 223 5.86 12.59 -28.42
C GLU A 223 5.85 14.03 -27.85
N GLN A 224 6.62 14.93 -28.48
CA GLN A 224 6.72 16.31 -28.00
C GLN A 224 5.39 17.07 -28.04
N GLU A 225 4.59 16.81 -29.06
CA GLU A 225 3.28 17.41 -29.22
C GLU A 225 2.32 16.89 -28.17
N ILE A 226 2.22 15.56 -28.00
CA ILE A 226 1.37 14.93 -26.99
C ILE A 226 1.75 15.42 -25.58
N CYS A 227 3.04 15.41 -25.26
CA CYS A 227 3.49 15.82 -23.94
C CYS A 227 3.19 17.30 -23.65
N ARG A 228 3.40 18.22 -24.60
CA ARG A 228 3.11 19.65 -24.41
C ARG A 228 1.61 19.92 -24.31
N THR A 229 0.79 19.24 -25.12
CA THR A 229 -0.68 19.34 -25.04
C THR A 229 -1.16 18.94 -23.64
N LEU A 230 -0.76 17.76 -23.15
CA LEU A 230 -1.17 17.27 -21.85
C LEU A 230 -0.60 18.13 -20.71
N GLN A 231 0.64 18.65 -20.84
CA GLN A 231 1.21 19.55 -19.85
C GLN A 231 0.39 20.82 -19.71
N GLY A 232 -0.01 21.44 -20.82
CA GLY A 232 -0.80 22.67 -20.81
C GLY A 232 -2.25 22.45 -20.35
N GLU A 233 -2.90 21.37 -20.78
CA GLU A 233 -4.29 21.07 -20.42
C GLU A 233 -4.44 20.67 -18.93
N PHE A 234 -3.43 20.04 -18.32
CA PHE A 234 -3.51 19.47 -16.96
C PHE A 234 -2.55 20.09 -15.96
N ASP A 235 -1.85 21.16 -16.32
CA ASP A 235 -0.85 21.82 -15.46
C ASP A 235 0.18 20.82 -14.89
N LEU A 236 0.77 20.00 -15.78
CA LEU A 236 1.75 19.00 -15.37
C LEU A 236 3.09 19.66 -15.06
N THR A 237 3.60 19.45 -13.87
CA THR A 237 4.93 19.89 -13.45
C THR A 237 6.02 19.21 -14.28
N THR A 238 5.82 17.90 -14.58
CA THR A 238 6.79 17.13 -15.34
C THR A 238 6.15 15.99 -16.12
N VAL A 239 6.72 15.70 -17.30
CA VAL A 239 6.34 14.56 -18.15
C VAL A 239 7.55 13.72 -18.45
N LEU A 240 7.42 12.42 -18.27
CA LEU A 240 8.47 11.43 -18.37
C LEU A 240 8.10 10.31 -19.36
N VAL A 241 9.10 9.63 -19.84
CA VAL A 241 8.95 8.35 -20.54
C VAL A 241 9.84 7.32 -19.86
N ASN A 242 9.25 6.17 -19.51
CA ASN A 242 9.94 5.02 -18.95
C ASN A 242 9.99 3.89 -19.98
N GLU A 243 11.19 3.41 -20.26
CA GLU A 243 11.44 2.33 -21.21
C GLU A 243 11.36 0.98 -20.48
N ASN A 244 10.29 0.24 -20.73
CA ASN A 244 10.13 -1.11 -20.22
C ASN A 244 9.99 -2.10 -21.40
N THR A 245 11.11 -2.57 -21.90
CA THR A 245 11.17 -3.54 -23.01
C THR A 245 11.32 -4.97 -22.52
N ALA A 246 11.29 -5.22 -21.22
CA ALA A 246 11.38 -6.56 -20.66
C ALA A 246 10.02 -7.27 -20.66
N ARG A 247 10.04 -8.58 -20.85
CA ARG A 247 8.85 -9.44 -20.67
C ARG A 247 8.66 -9.74 -19.18
N THR A 248 7.99 -8.82 -18.48
CA THR A 248 7.85 -8.83 -17.03
C THR A 248 6.55 -8.21 -16.58
N ASN A 249 6.06 -8.61 -15.38
CA ASN A 249 4.93 -7.99 -14.70
C ASN A 249 5.33 -6.70 -13.94
N VAL A 250 6.60 -6.35 -13.88
CA VAL A 250 7.07 -5.09 -13.31
C VAL A 250 6.67 -3.95 -14.24
N VAL A 251 5.96 -2.96 -13.72
CA VAL A 251 5.41 -1.85 -14.53
C VAL A 251 6.53 -0.95 -15.06
N LEU A 252 7.45 -0.52 -14.21
CA LEU A 252 8.53 0.40 -14.57
C LEU A 252 9.77 -0.36 -15.01
N GLY A 253 10.29 -0.01 -16.19
CA GLY A 253 11.63 -0.46 -16.63
C GLY A 253 12.74 0.35 -15.98
N PRO A 254 14.01 -0.03 -16.21
CA PRO A 254 15.16 0.58 -15.53
C PRO A 254 15.53 1.98 -16.04
N ARG A 255 15.05 2.38 -17.21
CA ARG A 255 15.41 3.65 -17.84
C ARG A 255 14.22 4.59 -17.85
N THR A 256 14.40 5.77 -17.25
CA THR A 256 13.43 6.85 -17.30
C THR A 256 14.12 8.11 -17.81
N ARG A 257 13.48 8.80 -18.75
CA ARG A 257 13.95 10.09 -19.26
C ARG A 257 12.89 11.16 -19.08
N THR A 258 13.32 12.35 -18.82
CA THR A 258 12.46 13.53 -18.75
C THR A 258 12.21 14.07 -20.15
N VAL A 259 10.93 14.31 -20.48
CA VAL A 259 10.53 14.98 -21.73
C VAL A 259 10.28 16.46 -21.48
N LEU A 260 9.56 16.78 -20.39
CA LEU A 260 9.25 18.14 -19.96
C LEU A 260 9.39 18.28 -18.45
N GLY A 261 9.80 19.46 -17.99
CA GLY A 261 9.92 19.77 -16.56
C GLY A 261 11.15 19.22 -15.87
N PRO A 262 11.18 19.14 -14.53
CA PRO A 262 12.38 18.79 -13.76
C PRO A 262 12.64 17.28 -13.63
N GLY A 263 11.68 16.42 -13.96
CA GLY A 263 11.81 14.96 -13.81
C GLY A 263 11.37 14.42 -12.46
N TYR A 264 10.91 15.28 -11.55
CA TYR A 264 10.44 14.92 -10.21
C TYR A 264 9.31 15.86 -9.75
N LEU A 265 8.65 15.50 -8.67
CA LEU A 265 7.77 16.35 -7.88
C LEU A 265 8.41 16.67 -6.53
N GLU A 266 8.07 17.80 -5.98
CA GLU A 266 8.32 18.14 -4.57
C GLU A 266 7.01 18.04 -3.79
N ASP A 267 7.06 17.47 -2.59
CA ASP A 267 5.93 17.40 -1.67
C ASP A 267 6.42 17.32 -0.24
N THR A 268 5.48 17.42 0.70
CA THR A 268 5.76 17.28 2.13
C THR A 268 4.97 16.12 2.71
N LEU A 269 5.60 15.32 3.57
CA LEU A 269 4.96 14.25 4.33
C LEU A 269 5.38 14.36 5.80
N ALA A 270 4.43 14.57 6.68
CA ALA A 270 4.68 14.73 8.12
C ALA A 270 5.81 15.74 8.44
N GLY A 271 5.85 16.86 7.74
CA GLY A 271 6.85 17.93 7.91
C GLY A 271 8.18 17.69 7.17
N VAL A 272 8.37 16.55 6.51
CA VAL A 272 9.56 16.22 5.74
C VAL A 272 9.36 16.59 4.27
N SER A 273 10.17 17.53 3.76
CA SER A 273 10.16 17.91 2.34
C SER A 273 10.90 16.89 1.49
N LEU A 274 10.22 16.34 0.48
CA LEU A 274 10.67 15.22 -0.34
C LEU A 274 10.70 15.59 -1.83
N ARG A 275 11.62 14.96 -2.57
CA ARG A 275 11.59 14.89 -4.04
C ARG A 275 11.24 13.48 -4.47
N MET A 276 10.32 13.36 -5.42
CA MET A 276 9.77 12.07 -5.86
C MET A 276 9.74 12.01 -7.38
N GLY A 277 10.45 11.09 -7.96
CA GLY A 277 10.28 10.68 -9.36
C GLY A 277 9.28 9.51 -9.49
N VAL A 278 9.53 8.60 -10.42
CA VAL A 278 8.66 7.44 -10.66
C VAL A 278 9.07 6.20 -9.86
N HIS A 279 10.35 6.07 -9.51
CA HIS A 279 10.88 4.88 -8.85
C HIS A 279 10.80 4.94 -7.33
N GLU A 280 10.76 6.14 -6.74
CA GLU A 280 10.75 6.33 -5.30
C GLU A 280 9.42 5.87 -4.70
N PHE A 281 9.53 5.10 -3.61
CA PHE A 281 8.37 4.76 -2.80
C PHE A 281 7.86 6.01 -2.06
N TYR A 282 6.56 6.22 -2.08
CA TYR A 282 5.86 7.24 -1.33
C TYR A 282 4.47 6.73 -0.98
N GLN A 283 4.00 7.00 0.23
CA GLN A 283 2.69 6.55 0.70
C GLN A 283 1.58 7.09 -0.21
N VAL A 284 0.73 6.20 -0.71
CA VAL A 284 -0.28 6.57 -1.73
C VAL A 284 -1.46 7.37 -1.17
N ASN A 285 -1.60 7.45 0.14
CA ASN A 285 -2.60 8.23 0.87
C ASN A 285 -1.88 9.11 1.89
N THR A 286 -1.45 10.29 1.46
CA THR A 286 -0.64 11.21 2.28
C THR A 286 -1.33 11.58 3.60
N PRO A 287 -2.62 12.01 3.64
CA PRO A 287 -3.27 12.35 4.91
C PRO A 287 -3.35 11.20 5.90
N ALA A 288 -3.64 9.98 5.43
CA ALA A 288 -3.70 8.83 6.31
C ALA A 288 -2.30 8.38 6.77
N ALA A 289 -1.27 8.54 5.92
CA ALA A 289 0.12 8.30 6.30
C ALA A 289 0.60 9.28 7.37
N GLU A 290 0.19 10.55 7.32
CA GLU A 290 0.49 11.53 8.36
C GLU A 290 -0.14 11.16 9.71
N VAL A 291 -1.37 10.63 9.70
CA VAL A 291 -2.01 10.07 10.91
C VAL A 291 -1.21 8.87 11.44
N LEU A 292 -0.81 7.96 10.55
CA LEU A 292 0.03 6.80 10.92
C LEU A 292 1.35 7.25 11.57
N TYR A 293 2.06 8.21 10.95
CA TYR A 293 3.35 8.70 11.43
C TYR A 293 3.22 9.45 12.75
N ALA A 294 2.18 10.28 12.90
CA ALA A 294 1.89 10.95 14.17
C ALA A 294 1.65 9.94 15.30
N ARG A 295 0.95 8.84 15.02
CA ARG A 295 0.72 7.81 16.03
C ARG A 295 1.99 7.02 16.33
N ALA A 296 2.80 6.67 15.32
CA ALA A 296 4.10 6.02 15.51
C ALA A 296 5.05 6.91 16.35
N ARG A 297 5.08 8.22 16.07
CA ARG A 297 5.85 9.22 16.83
C ARG A 297 5.39 9.28 18.31
N ALA A 298 4.08 9.27 18.54
CA ALA A 298 3.53 9.24 19.90
C ALA A 298 3.97 7.97 20.67
N TYR A 299 3.99 6.82 20.01
CA TYR A 299 4.45 5.58 20.62
C TYR A 299 5.96 5.52 20.83
N ALA A 300 6.74 6.14 19.97
CA ALA A 300 8.19 6.25 20.12
C ALA A 300 8.57 7.03 21.40
N ALA A 301 7.77 8.01 21.83
CA ALA A 301 7.95 8.82 23.02
C ALA A 301 9.42 9.29 23.19
N LEU A 302 9.97 9.81 22.08
CA LEU A 302 11.38 10.20 21.97
C LEU A 302 11.73 11.34 22.96
N GLN A 303 12.97 11.30 23.43
CA GLN A 303 13.56 12.33 24.27
C GLN A 303 14.69 13.03 23.49
N PRO A 304 15.03 14.31 23.80
CA PRO A 304 16.03 15.09 23.06
C PRO A 304 17.39 14.40 22.91
N GLU A 305 17.79 13.56 23.87
CA GLU A 305 19.09 12.87 23.88
C GLU A 305 19.07 11.50 23.19
N ASP A 306 17.90 11.04 22.74
CA ASP A 306 17.73 9.70 22.22
C ASP A 306 18.47 9.47 20.90
N PHE A 307 18.88 8.20 20.73
CA PHE A 307 19.29 7.62 19.48
C PHE A 307 18.14 6.80 18.88
N LEU A 308 17.61 7.27 17.74
CA LEU A 308 16.58 6.57 16.95
C LEU A 308 17.23 5.70 15.88
N LEU A 309 16.90 4.41 15.85
CA LEU A 309 17.23 3.50 14.75
C LEU A 309 15.96 3.19 13.96
N ASP A 310 15.98 3.47 12.64
CA ASP A 310 14.86 3.21 11.70
C ASP A 310 15.27 2.09 10.74
N LEU A 311 14.74 0.89 10.96
CA LEU A 311 15.01 -0.30 10.14
C LEU A 311 13.94 -0.46 9.06
N TYR A 312 14.36 -0.77 7.84
CA TYR A 312 13.52 -0.76 6.63
C TYR A 312 13.02 0.65 6.30
N CYS A 313 13.89 1.65 6.45
CA CYS A 313 13.50 3.06 6.49
C CYS A 313 13.00 3.64 5.15
N GLY A 314 13.17 2.94 4.02
CA GLY A 314 12.84 3.47 2.70
C GLY A 314 13.56 4.79 2.43
N MET A 315 12.81 5.82 2.07
CA MET A 315 13.33 7.20 1.92
C MET A 315 13.55 7.92 3.25
N GLY A 316 13.49 7.23 4.37
CA GLY A 316 13.72 7.76 5.72
C GLY A 316 12.58 8.63 6.26
N THR A 317 11.38 8.57 5.68
CA THR A 317 10.31 9.52 5.99
C THR A 317 9.79 9.40 7.43
N ILE A 318 9.69 8.17 7.97
CA ILE A 318 9.27 7.94 9.36
C ILE A 318 10.34 8.51 10.31
N GLY A 319 11.59 8.06 10.18
CA GLY A 319 12.68 8.52 11.03
C GLY A 319 12.93 10.02 10.96
N LEU A 320 12.93 10.60 9.74
CA LEU A 320 13.12 12.04 9.55
C LEU A 320 11.98 12.86 10.16
N SER A 321 10.73 12.37 10.13
CA SER A 321 9.60 13.05 10.76
C SER A 321 9.71 13.08 12.30
N MET A 322 10.41 12.12 12.89
CA MET A 322 10.65 11.99 14.33
C MET A 322 11.96 12.66 14.78
N LEU A 323 12.86 13.00 13.85
CA LEU A 323 14.18 13.55 14.16
C LEU A 323 14.17 14.84 14.99
N PRO A 324 13.17 15.75 14.89
CA PRO A 324 13.11 16.91 15.80
C PRO A 324 13.07 16.54 17.27
N ASP A 325 12.60 15.36 17.65
CA ASP A 325 12.40 14.92 19.03
C ASP A 325 13.58 14.13 19.61
N CYS A 326 14.63 13.85 18.83
CA CYS A 326 15.74 13.01 19.26
C CYS A 326 17.09 13.61 18.87
N ARG A 327 18.19 13.12 19.45
CA ARG A 327 19.55 13.59 19.19
C ARG A 327 20.07 13.16 17.83
N ARG A 328 19.80 11.94 17.39
CA ARG A 328 20.29 11.41 16.12
C ARG A 328 19.42 10.28 15.57
N LEU A 329 19.45 10.15 14.25
CA LEU A 329 18.78 9.10 13.49
C LEU A 329 19.82 8.26 12.73
N LEU A 330 19.68 6.94 12.77
CA LEU A 330 20.30 6.02 11.82
C LEU A 330 19.20 5.26 11.08
N GLY A 331 19.11 5.44 9.75
CA GLY A 331 18.22 4.69 8.88
C GLY A 331 18.95 3.56 8.16
N VAL A 332 18.31 2.42 8.00
CA VAL A 332 18.83 1.26 7.25
C VAL A 332 17.81 0.80 6.22
N GLU A 333 18.23 0.70 4.97
CA GLU A 333 17.39 0.28 3.83
C GLU A 333 18.25 -0.52 2.84
N ILE A 334 17.65 -1.52 2.20
CA ILE A 334 18.35 -2.38 1.23
C ILE A 334 18.36 -1.80 -0.19
N VAL A 335 17.40 -0.92 -0.51
CA VAL A 335 17.23 -0.34 -1.85
C VAL A 335 18.13 0.89 -2.02
N PRO A 336 19.18 0.84 -2.87
CA PRO A 336 20.15 1.96 -3.01
C PRO A 336 19.49 3.29 -3.34
N GLN A 337 18.53 3.32 -4.27
CA GLN A 337 17.83 4.54 -4.70
C GLN A 337 17.02 5.18 -3.56
N ALA A 338 16.45 4.38 -2.67
CA ALA A 338 15.73 4.88 -1.50
C ALA A 338 16.71 5.53 -0.51
N VAL A 339 17.86 4.91 -0.29
CA VAL A 339 18.94 5.47 0.57
C VAL A 339 19.48 6.78 0.00
N GLU A 340 19.75 6.83 -1.31
CA GLU A 340 20.17 8.06 -1.99
C GLU A 340 19.11 9.18 -1.81
N GLY A 341 17.82 8.84 -1.94
CA GLY A 341 16.71 9.74 -1.69
C GLY A 341 16.65 10.25 -0.25
N ALA A 342 16.88 9.37 0.73
CA ALA A 342 16.92 9.72 2.15
C ALA A 342 18.12 10.66 2.47
N GLN A 343 19.31 10.35 1.96
CA GLN A 343 20.51 11.18 2.11
C GLN A 343 20.34 12.56 1.46
N ALA A 344 19.78 12.61 0.24
CA ALA A 344 19.48 13.85 -0.45
C ALA A 344 18.43 14.68 0.32
N THR A 345 17.46 14.04 0.94
CA THR A 345 16.45 14.69 1.80
C THR A 345 17.10 15.29 3.05
N ALA A 346 17.94 14.51 3.75
CA ALA A 346 18.68 15.00 4.92
C ALA A 346 19.57 16.20 4.57
N ALA A 347 20.25 16.15 3.42
CA ALA A 347 21.08 17.26 2.95
C ALA A 347 20.24 18.53 2.67
N ARG A 348 19.06 18.41 2.04
CA ARG A 348 18.17 19.55 1.77
C ARG A 348 17.61 20.17 3.04
N LEU A 349 17.38 19.35 4.07
CA LEU A 349 16.98 19.85 5.39
C LEU A 349 18.08 20.61 6.13
N GLY A 350 19.30 20.67 5.57
CA GLY A 350 20.44 21.36 6.19
C GLY A 350 20.88 20.74 7.51
N LEU A 351 20.66 19.44 7.70
CA LEU A 351 20.97 18.76 8.96
C LEU A 351 22.48 18.72 9.22
N PRO A 352 22.92 18.99 10.47
CA PRO A 352 24.32 18.84 10.83
C PRO A 352 24.84 17.44 10.58
N LYS A 353 26.13 17.33 10.25
CA LYS A 353 26.79 16.02 10.04
C LYS A 353 26.62 15.13 11.29
N GLY A 354 26.17 13.89 11.07
CA GLY A 354 25.91 12.91 12.12
C GLY A 354 24.53 13.02 12.78
N ARG A 355 23.71 14.01 12.40
CA ARG A 355 22.34 14.17 12.91
C ARG A 355 21.40 13.12 12.32
N ALA A 356 21.54 12.84 11.01
CA ALA A 356 20.86 11.75 10.30
C ALA A 356 21.88 11.04 9.40
N GLU A 357 21.94 9.72 9.52
CA GLU A 357 22.77 8.85 8.71
C GLU A 357 21.89 7.78 8.07
N PHE A 358 22.15 7.42 6.79
CA PHE A 358 21.43 6.36 6.09
C PHE A 358 22.41 5.38 5.47
N ARG A 359 22.17 4.06 5.70
CA ARG A 359 23.03 2.96 5.23
C ARG A 359 22.27 2.06 4.27
N CYS A 360 22.87 1.79 3.11
CA CYS A 360 22.35 0.82 2.15
C CYS A 360 22.80 -0.58 2.55
N GLN A 361 21.95 -1.32 3.25
CA GLN A 361 22.24 -2.64 3.77
C GLN A 361 20.95 -3.43 4.01
N ASP A 362 21.06 -4.75 4.04
CA ASP A 362 19.98 -5.60 4.58
C ASP A 362 19.76 -5.29 6.06
N ALA A 363 18.49 -5.14 6.45
CA ALA A 363 18.14 -4.69 7.80
C ALA A 363 18.58 -5.68 8.89
N GLY A 364 18.42 -6.99 8.66
CA GLY A 364 18.82 -8.04 9.59
C GLY A 364 20.34 -8.08 9.78
N ALA A 365 21.10 -8.05 8.67
CA ALA A 365 22.56 -8.04 8.71
C ALA A 365 23.11 -6.76 9.35
N ALA A 366 22.53 -5.59 9.05
CA ALA A 366 22.94 -4.32 9.65
C ALA A 366 22.62 -4.28 11.16
N ALA A 367 21.43 -4.72 11.56
CA ALA A 367 21.01 -4.78 12.96
C ALA A 367 21.91 -5.72 13.77
N ALA A 368 22.23 -6.91 13.23
CA ALA A 368 23.14 -7.86 13.88
C ALA A 368 24.55 -7.26 14.07
N ARG A 369 25.07 -6.58 13.05
CA ARG A 369 26.37 -5.89 13.14
C ARG A 369 26.34 -4.77 14.18
N LEU A 370 25.32 -3.92 14.17
CA LEU A 370 25.15 -2.85 15.15
C LEU A 370 25.10 -3.39 16.58
N ALA A 371 24.39 -4.50 16.80
CA ALA A 371 24.32 -5.16 18.09
C ALA A 371 25.71 -5.68 18.55
N ALA A 372 26.45 -6.32 17.62
CA ALA A 372 27.82 -6.81 17.89
C ALA A 372 28.82 -5.68 18.18
N GLU A 373 28.68 -4.53 17.52
CA GLU A 373 29.44 -3.30 17.75
C GLU A 373 29.06 -2.58 19.05
N GLY A 374 28.07 -3.09 19.79
CA GLY A 374 27.61 -2.53 21.06
C GLY A 374 26.71 -1.30 20.91
N ALA A 375 26.09 -1.08 19.75
CA ALA A 375 25.12 0.01 19.57
C ALA A 375 23.96 -0.12 20.57
N ARG A 376 23.53 1.02 21.12
CA ARG A 376 22.42 1.11 22.07
C ARG A 376 21.46 2.20 21.63
N PRO A 377 20.59 1.92 20.62
CA PRO A 377 19.48 2.81 20.31
C PRO A 377 18.49 2.83 21.47
N ASP A 378 17.96 4.01 21.78
CA ASP A 378 16.93 4.18 22.81
C ASP A 378 15.57 3.74 22.29
N VAL A 379 15.31 4.01 21.01
CA VAL A 379 14.08 3.64 20.30
C VAL A 379 14.45 3.01 18.97
N ILE A 380 13.76 1.91 18.63
CA ILE A 380 13.82 1.31 17.30
C ILE A 380 12.44 1.39 16.65
N VAL A 381 12.38 1.92 15.43
CA VAL A 381 11.22 1.84 14.54
C VAL A 381 11.50 0.78 13.49
N VAL A 382 10.50 -0.05 13.18
CA VAL A 382 10.56 -1.03 12.10
C VAL A 382 9.31 -0.90 11.22
N ASP A 383 9.50 -0.85 9.89
CA ASP A 383 8.41 -0.92 8.88
C ASP A 383 8.76 -2.00 7.85
N PRO A 384 8.72 -3.29 8.24
CA PRO A 384 9.18 -4.37 7.40
C PRO A 384 8.22 -4.65 6.23
N PRO A 385 8.70 -5.33 5.15
CA PRO A 385 7.84 -5.80 4.08
C PRO A 385 6.78 -6.79 4.58
N ARG A 386 5.82 -7.15 3.74
CA ARG A 386 4.68 -8.04 4.08
C ARG A 386 5.05 -9.35 4.78
N LYS A 387 6.28 -9.84 4.62
CA LYS A 387 6.79 -11.04 5.30
C LYS A 387 7.13 -10.84 6.79
N GLY A 388 7.14 -9.59 7.25
CA GLY A 388 7.57 -9.21 8.60
C GLY A 388 9.09 -9.17 8.75
N CYS A 389 9.56 -8.98 9.99
CA CYS A 389 10.96 -9.06 10.35
C CYS A 389 11.48 -10.51 10.24
N ASP A 390 12.74 -10.66 9.87
CA ASP A 390 13.43 -11.93 10.01
C ASP A 390 13.95 -12.14 11.45
N THR A 391 14.34 -13.37 11.75
CA THR A 391 14.82 -13.74 13.08
C THR A 391 16.08 -12.97 13.47
N ALA A 392 16.97 -12.66 12.52
CA ALA A 392 18.20 -11.92 12.79
C ALA A 392 17.89 -10.48 13.23
N THR A 393 16.92 -9.83 12.59
CA THR A 393 16.44 -8.49 12.99
C THR A 393 15.87 -8.51 14.41
N LEU A 394 14.98 -9.46 14.72
CA LEU A 394 14.35 -9.56 16.04
C LEU A 394 15.37 -9.84 17.14
N GLU A 395 16.31 -10.76 16.89
CA GLU A 395 17.38 -11.08 17.83
C GLU A 395 18.33 -9.88 18.07
N ALA A 396 18.66 -9.13 17.01
CA ALA A 396 19.45 -7.93 17.14
C ALA A 396 18.74 -6.83 17.94
N ILE A 397 17.43 -6.64 17.76
CA ILE A 397 16.61 -5.74 18.58
C ILE A 397 16.69 -6.14 20.05
N ARG A 398 16.53 -7.44 20.36
CA ARG A 398 16.66 -7.96 21.73
C ARG A 398 18.04 -7.65 22.33
N GLN A 399 19.13 -7.86 21.56
CA GLN A 399 20.51 -7.62 22.02
C GLN A 399 20.82 -6.13 22.20
N MET A 400 20.38 -5.26 21.29
CA MET A 400 20.51 -3.81 21.40
C MET A 400 19.67 -3.25 22.56
N SER A 401 18.57 -3.93 22.90
CA SER A 401 17.78 -3.70 24.10
C SER A 401 17.21 -2.28 24.23
N PRO A 402 16.56 -1.72 23.17
CA PRO A 402 15.94 -0.40 23.26
C PRO A 402 14.82 -0.37 24.31
N ARG A 403 14.57 0.82 24.90
CA ARG A 403 13.44 0.97 25.83
C ARG A 403 12.09 0.85 25.12
N THR A 404 12.03 1.23 23.84
CA THR A 404 10.79 1.20 23.04
C THR A 404 11.07 0.64 21.64
N VAL A 405 10.19 -0.24 21.17
CA VAL A 405 10.12 -0.66 19.77
C VAL A 405 8.76 -0.25 19.22
N VAL A 406 8.76 0.48 18.10
CA VAL A 406 7.54 0.83 17.37
C VAL A 406 7.52 0.01 16.09
N MET A 407 6.57 -0.91 15.98
CA MET A 407 6.42 -1.73 14.79
C MET A 407 5.26 -1.22 13.96
N VAL A 408 5.53 -0.73 12.75
CA VAL A 408 4.55 -0.42 11.71
C VAL A 408 4.44 -1.62 10.79
N SER A 409 3.24 -2.00 10.35
CA SER A 409 3.08 -3.14 9.46
C SER A 409 1.81 -3.09 8.64
N CYS A 410 1.95 -3.39 7.36
CA CYS A 410 0.83 -3.58 6.42
C CYS A 410 0.23 -5.01 6.46
N ASN A 411 0.70 -5.87 7.37
CA ASN A 411 0.23 -7.24 7.53
C ASN A 411 0.09 -7.59 9.01
N ALA A 412 -1.12 -7.55 9.52
CA ALA A 412 -1.43 -7.83 10.92
C ALA A 412 -0.98 -9.23 11.38
N ALA A 413 -0.98 -10.23 10.50
CA ALA A 413 -0.56 -11.59 10.85
C ALA A 413 0.93 -11.67 11.15
N THR A 414 1.78 -11.04 10.33
CA THR A 414 3.23 -10.99 10.57
C THR A 414 3.57 -10.06 11.72
N ALA A 415 2.86 -8.94 11.87
CA ALA A 415 3.00 -8.07 13.04
C ALA A 415 2.71 -8.83 14.34
N ALA A 416 1.63 -9.60 14.39
CA ALA A 416 1.28 -10.40 15.57
C ALA A 416 2.33 -11.48 15.88
N ARG A 417 2.90 -12.14 14.84
CA ARG A 417 3.99 -13.11 14.99
C ARG A 417 5.26 -12.46 15.57
N ASP A 418 5.67 -11.32 15.02
CA ASP A 418 6.90 -10.63 15.41
C ASP A 418 6.74 -9.99 16.80
N THR A 419 5.55 -9.45 17.10
CA THR A 419 5.20 -8.96 18.43
C THR A 419 5.28 -10.07 19.46
N ARG A 420 4.71 -11.24 19.17
CA ARG A 420 4.79 -12.40 20.06
C ARG A 420 6.24 -12.77 20.37
N TRP A 421 7.09 -12.85 19.35
CA TRP A 421 8.50 -13.15 19.53
C TRP A 421 9.17 -12.15 20.47
N LEU A 422 8.91 -10.85 20.30
CA LEU A 422 9.46 -9.82 21.18
C LEU A 422 8.91 -9.93 22.61
N THR A 423 7.63 -10.26 22.80
CA THR A 423 7.06 -10.45 24.14
C THR A 423 7.60 -11.67 24.85
N GLU A 424 7.93 -12.73 24.13
CA GLU A 424 8.62 -13.90 24.68
C GLU A 424 10.11 -13.60 25.01
N ASN A 425 10.64 -12.43 24.61
CA ASN A 425 12.03 -12.02 24.75
C ASN A 425 12.23 -10.68 25.47
N GLY A 426 11.40 -10.39 26.48
CA GLY A 426 11.62 -9.28 27.42
C GLY A 426 10.98 -7.96 27.04
N TYR A 427 9.98 -7.97 26.16
CA TYR A 427 9.16 -6.81 25.83
C TYR A 427 7.70 -7.06 26.22
N ARG A 428 6.99 -6.00 26.55
CA ARG A 428 5.53 -6.01 26.72
C ARG A 428 4.90 -5.24 25.56
N ALA A 429 3.96 -5.85 24.86
CA ALA A 429 3.11 -5.13 23.94
C ALA A 429 2.10 -4.29 24.74
N VAL A 430 2.10 -2.98 24.51
CA VAL A 430 1.26 -2.03 25.26
C VAL A 430 -0.12 -1.96 24.64
N GLU A 431 -0.18 -1.66 23.34
CA GLU A 431 -1.39 -1.61 22.56
C GLU A 431 -1.08 -1.70 21.06
N VAL A 432 -2.11 -1.99 20.28
CA VAL A 432 -2.07 -2.03 18.81
C VAL A 432 -3.06 -1.01 18.27
N GLN A 433 -2.58 -0.08 17.44
CA GLN A 433 -3.41 0.88 16.75
C GLN A 433 -3.51 0.56 15.28
N PRO A 434 -4.66 0.08 14.78
CA PRO A 434 -4.91 -0.01 13.34
C PRO A 434 -5.17 1.38 12.73
N VAL A 435 -4.71 1.59 11.50
CA VAL A 435 -4.94 2.82 10.71
C VAL A 435 -5.36 2.43 9.29
N ASP A 436 -6.39 3.07 8.77
CA ASP A 436 -6.86 2.81 7.41
C ASP A 436 -6.15 3.70 6.38
N LEU A 437 -5.05 3.21 5.80
CA LEU A 437 -4.37 3.86 4.68
C LEU A 437 -5.04 3.58 3.32
N PHE A 438 -5.83 2.51 3.24
CA PHE A 438 -6.35 1.99 1.98
C PHE A 438 -7.87 1.80 2.01
N PRO A 439 -8.65 2.88 2.22
CA PRO A 439 -10.12 2.81 2.16
C PRO A 439 -10.64 2.05 0.94
N ARG A 440 -11.75 1.36 1.10
CA ARG A 440 -12.42 0.51 0.10
C ARG A 440 -11.67 -0.76 -0.26
N THR A 441 -10.49 -1.00 0.36
CA THR A 441 -9.73 -2.24 0.19
C THR A 441 -9.66 -3.02 1.50
N ARG A 442 -9.27 -4.30 1.43
CA ARG A 442 -9.08 -5.15 2.61
C ARG A 442 -7.82 -4.81 3.44
N HIS A 443 -6.95 -3.96 2.93
CA HIS A 443 -5.69 -3.65 3.59
C HIS A 443 -5.90 -2.71 4.78
N VAL A 444 -5.17 -2.96 5.84
CA VAL A 444 -5.11 -2.15 7.05
C VAL A 444 -3.66 -2.13 7.54
N GLU A 445 -3.18 -0.95 7.90
CA GLU A 445 -1.92 -0.79 8.61
C GLU A 445 -2.15 -0.94 10.10
N CYS A 446 -1.15 -1.44 10.82
CA CYS A 446 -1.18 -1.45 12.28
C CYS A 446 0.15 -0.98 12.86
N ILE A 447 0.06 -0.28 13.99
CA ILE A 447 1.22 0.18 14.76
C ILE A 447 1.16 -0.52 16.11
N VAL A 448 2.25 -1.17 16.49
CA VAL A 448 2.39 -1.82 17.79
C VAL A 448 3.37 -1.04 18.62
N ALA A 449 2.93 -0.65 19.83
CA ALA A 449 3.81 -0.10 20.84
C ALA A 449 4.35 -1.22 21.72
N LEU A 450 5.67 -1.41 21.74
CA LEU A 450 6.35 -2.37 22.62
C LEU A 450 7.31 -1.63 23.55
N GLN A 451 7.26 -1.97 24.80
CA GLN A 451 8.15 -1.44 25.84
C GLN A 451 8.95 -2.56 26.44
N LYS A 452 10.22 -2.29 26.70
CA LYS A 452 11.08 -3.21 27.42
C LYS A 452 10.53 -3.42 28.83
N GLU A 453 10.41 -4.68 29.25
CA GLU A 453 10.06 -5.00 30.63
C GLU A 453 11.21 -4.59 31.57
N GLN A 454 10.85 -3.94 32.65
CA GLN A 454 11.83 -3.67 33.72
C GLN A 454 12.08 -4.98 34.47
N PRO A 455 13.33 -5.28 34.82
CA PRO A 455 13.68 -6.49 35.56
C PRO A 455 13.02 -6.56 36.93
#